data_a93a53f6472db78161a9524481c24442
#
_entry.id   a93a53f6472db78161a9524481c24442
#
_cell.length_a   1.000
_cell.length_b   1.000
_cell.length_c   1.000
_cell.angle_alpha   90.00
_cell.angle_beta   90.00
_cell.angle_gamma   90.00
#
_symmetry.space_group_name_H-M   'P 1'
#
loop_
_entity.id
_entity.type
_entity.pdbx_description
1 polymer ?
#
loop_
_entity_poly.entity_id
_entity_poly.type
_entity_poly.pdbx_seq_one_letter_code
_entity_poly.pdbx_strand_id
1 'polypeptide(L)'
;MEKPLRIGVLAVQGNFREHGAVLRRIGAEPVEVRLPEQLDGLDGLIVPGGESTAITRLMRLYGLDEALRRFPAPIFGTCAGMIVLDREHLGLADIRVQRNAFGRQVRSFETDLDIGHGEPVRGVFIRAPWIEDAGPGVEVLAEVDGHPVLARDGRILVAAFHPELTDDTRIHELCLNQVREATSVRA
;
A
#
# COMPACT_ATOMS: atom_id res chain seq x y z
N MET A 1 -4.38 10.08 -26.87
CA MET A 1 -4.55 10.08 -25.40
C MET A 1 -4.05 8.75 -24.86
N GLU A 2 -3.15 8.76 -23.90
CA GLU A 2 -2.72 7.53 -23.25
C GLU A 2 -3.90 6.88 -22.51
N LYS A 3 -3.97 5.56 -22.58
CA LYS A 3 -4.97 4.79 -21.84
C LYS A 3 -4.74 4.97 -20.33
N PRO A 4 -5.79 5.21 -19.53
CA PRO A 4 -5.62 5.31 -18.09
C PRO A 4 -5.05 4.02 -17.50
N LEU A 5 -4.17 4.15 -16.50
CA LEU A 5 -3.64 3.00 -15.77
C LEU A 5 -4.78 2.29 -15.04
N ARG A 6 -4.83 0.98 -15.18
CA ARG A 6 -5.79 0.12 -14.49
C ARG A 6 -5.19 -0.39 -13.19
N ILE A 7 -5.66 0.15 -12.07
CA ILE A 7 -5.14 -0.16 -10.75
C ILE A 7 -6.16 -0.99 -9.97
N GLY A 8 -5.79 -2.23 -9.66
CA GLY A 8 -6.58 -3.05 -8.75
C GLY A 8 -6.60 -2.47 -7.35
N VAL A 9 -7.73 -2.60 -6.67
CA VAL A 9 -7.84 -2.35 -5.24
C VAL A 9 -8.45 -3.60 -4.62
N LEU A 10 -7.69 -4.26 -3.74
CA LEU A 10 -8.16 -5.47 -3.07
C LEU A 10 -9.40 -5.13 -2.25
N ALA A 11 -10.55 -5.71 -2.59
CA ALA A 11 -11.87 -5.31 -2.10
C ALA A 11 -12.53 -6.42 -1.27
N VAL A 12 -11.74 -7.20 -0.54
CA VAL A 12 -12.26 -8.25 0.35
C VAL A 12 -12.66 -7.70 1.72
N GLN A 13 -11.96 -6.65 2.21
CA GLN A 13 -12.24 -5.97 3.46
C GLN A 13 -11.45 -4.65 3.53
N GLY A 14 -11.93 -3.63 4.23
CA GLY A 14 -11.23 -2.38 4.51
C GLY A 14 -11.55 -1.22 3.57
N ASN A 15 -10.64 -0.25 3.48
CA ASN A 15 -10.86 1.07 2.86
C ASN A 15 -10.68 1.07 1.33
N PHE A 16 -11.14 0.04 0.64
CA PHE A 16 -10.94 -0.07 -0.82
C PHE A 16 -11.71 1.00 -1.62
N ARG A 17 -12.86 1.47 -1.12
CA ARG A 17 -13.66 2.51 -1.80
C ARG A 17 -12.96 3.86 -1.78
N GLU A 18 -12.35 4.21 -0.66
CA GLU A 18 -11.61 5.46 -0.45
C GLU A 18 -10.38 5.51 -1.38
N HIS A 19 -9.60 4.43 -1.47
CA HIS A 19 -8.52 4.32 -2.45
C HIS A 19 -9.03 4.46 -3.89
N GLY A 20 -10.14 3.81 -4.23
CA GLY A 20 -10.77 3.92 -5.54
C GLY A 20 -11.18 5.36 -5.89
N ALA A 21 -11.68 6.11 -4.90
CA ALA A 21 -12.03 7.51 -5.08
C ALA A 21 -10.80 8.38 -5.38
N VAL A 22 -9.70 8.20 -4.65
CA VAL A 22 -8.44 8.92 -4.92
C VAL A 22 -7.91 8.58 -6.31
N LEU A 23 -7.88 7.31 -6.70
CA LEU A 23 -7.40 6.87 -8.00
C LEU A 23 -8.17 7.54 -9.16
N ARG A 24 -9.51 7.62 -9.07
CA ARG A 24 -10.32 8.32 -10.07
C ARG A 24 -9.97 9.80 -10.14
N ARG A 25 -9.77 10.45 -9.00
CA ARG A 25 -9.42 11.88 -8.91
C ARG A 25 -8.08 12.19 -9.59
N ILE A 26 -7.13 11.25 -9.60
CA ILE A 26 -5.82 11.41 -10.24
C ILE A 26 -5.73 10.75 -11.64
N GLY A 27 -6.88 10.39 -12.23
CA GLY A 27 -6.97 9.93 -13.61
C GLY A 27 -6.62 8.46 -13.85
N ALA A 28 -6.58 7.62 -12.80
CA ALA A 28 -6.46 6.17 -12.95
C ALA A 28 -7.84 5.50 -12.93
N GLU A 29 -7.92 4.29 -13.50
CA GLU A 29 -9.10 3.43 -13.49
C GLU A 29 -8.98 2.41 -12.33
N PRO A 30 -9.72 2.57 -11.23
CA PRO A 30 -9.72 1.58 -10.16
C PRO A 30 -10.57 0.37 -10.53
N VAL A 31 -10.04 -0.82 -10.24
CA VAL A 31 -10.73 -2.11 -10.41
C VAL A 31 -10.81 -2.80 -9.06
N GLU A 32 -12.02 -3.06 -8.56
CA GLU A 32 -12.20 -3.83 -7.32
C GLU A 32 -11.83 -5.30 -7.55
N VAL A 33 -10.87 -5.80 -6.77
CA VAL A 33 -10.35 -7.17 -6.86
C VAL A 33 -10.85 -7.99 -5.67
N ARG A 34 -11.61 -9.03 -5.95
CA ARG A 34 -12.13 -10.02 -4.98
C ARG A 34 -11.75 -11.44 -5.33
N LEU A 35 -11.37 -11.69 -6.58
CA LEU A 35 -11.03 -13.01 -7.12
C LEU A 35 -9.73 -12.91 -7.93
N PRO A 36 -8.94 -14.00 -7.99
CA PRO A 36 -7.65 -14.03 -8.69
C PRO A 36 -7.70 -13.60 -10.15
N GLU A 37 -8.73 -14.02 -10.89
CA GLU A 37 -8.87 -13.68 -12.31
C GLU A 37 -9.05 -12.17 -12.58
N GLN A 38 -9.43 -11.40 -11.57
CA GLN A 38 -9.57 -9.95 -11.69
C GLN A 38 -8.21 -9.21 -11.64
N LEU A 39 -7.12 -9.92 -11.35
CA LEU A 39 -5.76 -9.38 -11.43
C LEU A 39 -5.26 -9.28 -12.87
N ASP A 40 -5.86 -10.00 -13.81
CA ASP A 40 -5.43 -10.03 -15.19
C ASP A 40 -5.56 -8.66 -15.87
N GLY A 41 -4.47 -8.22 -16.50
CA GLY A 41 -4.43 -6.96 -17.24
C GLY A 41 -4.44 -5.71 -16.37
N LEU A 42 -4.14 -5.83 -15.07
CA LEU A 42 -3.89 -4.69 -14.19
C LEU A 42 -2.45 -4.21 -14.30
N ASP A 43 -2.27 -2.89 -14.23
CA ASP A 43 -0.96 -2.24 -14.24
C ASP A 43 -0.32 -2.15 -12.86
N GLY A 44 -1.13 -2.22 -11.81
CA GLY A 44 -0.71 -2.21 -10.40
C GLY A 44 -1.84 -2.63 -9.46
N LEU A 45 -1.53 -2.77 -8.17
CA LEU A 45 -2.49 -3.19 -7.14
C LEU A 45 -2.30 -2.39 -5.85
N ILE A 46 -3.40 -2.01 -5.20
CA ILE A 46 -3.42 -1.50 -3.83
C ILE A 46 -4.02 -2.56 -2.90
N VAL A 47 -3.32 -2.85 -1.80
CA VAL A 47 -3.82 -3.63 -0.66
C VAL A 47 -4.17 -2.64 0.44
N PRO A 48 -5.47 -2.37 0.69
CA PRO A 48 -5.90 -1.29 1.57
C PRO A 48 -5.72 -1.63 3.05
N GLY A 49 -5.82 -0.60 3.89
CA GLY A 49 -5.99 -0.73 5.32
C GLY A 49 -7.34 -1.35 5.67
N GLY A 50 -7.39 -1.93 6.85
CA GLY A 50 -8.55 -2.62 7.42
C GLY A 50 -8.10 -3.49 8.58
N GLU A 51 -8.71 -4.66 8.77
CA GLU A 51 -8.29 -5.62 9.77
C GLU A 51 -7.42 -6.71 9.10
N SER A 52 -6.12 -6.73 9.43
CA SER A 52 -5.14 -7.58 8.72
C SER A 52 -5.43 -9.08 8.82
N THR A 53 -5.94 -9.54 9.95
CA THR A 53 -6.32 -10.97 10.13
C THR A 53 -7.49 -11.35 9.23
N ALA A 54 -8.51 -10.47 9.14
CA ALA A 54 -9.66 -10.69 8.26
C ALA A 54 -9.24 -10.67 6.80
N ILE A 55 -8.41 -9.69 6.40
CA ILE A 55 -7.89 -9.59 5.03
C ILE A 55 -7.11 -10.86 4.67
N THR A 56 -6.17 -11.28 5.50
CA THR A 56 -5.35 -12.48 5.27
C THR A 56 -6.21 -13.75 5.15
N ARG A 57 -7.20 -13.90 6.03
CA ARG A 57 -8.12 -15.04 6.01
C ARG A 57 -8.94 -15.09 4.72
N LEU A 58 -9.51 -13.95 4.31
CA LEU A 58 -10.32 -13.87 3.09
C LEU A 58 -9.47 -14.06 1.84
N MET A 59 -8.26 -13.53 1.81
CA MET A 59 -7.32 -13.76 0.70
C MET A 59 -7.03 -15.25 0.51
N ARG A 60 -6.75 -15.97 1.59
CA ARG A 60 -6.53 -17.43 1.54
C ARG A 60 -7.77 -18.18 1.07
N LEU A 61 -8.95 -17.80 1.58
CA LEU A 61 -10.22 -18.43 1.20
C LEU A 61 -10.50 -18.31 -0.30
N TYR A 62 -10.14 -17.19 -0.91
CA TYR A 62 -10.37 -16.90 -2.33
C TYR A 62 -9.16 -17.21 -3.24
N GLY A 63 -8.04 -17.70 -2.69
CA GLY A 63 -6.82 -17.98 -3.45
C GLY A 63 -6.04 -16.72 -3.91
N LEU A 64 -6.33 -15.59 -3.33
CA LEU A 64 -5.68 -14.32 -3.65
C LEU A 64 -4.26 -14.22 -3.10
N ASP A 65 -3.93 -14.90 -2.02
CA ASP A 65 -2.59 -14.93 -1.46
C ASP A 65 -1.57 -15.51 -2.45
N GLU A 66 -1.86 -16.66 -3.06
CA GLU A 66 -1.02 -17.25 -4.09
C GLU A 66 -1.01 -16.42 -5.39
N ALA A 67 -2.14 -15.82 -5.75
CA ALA A 67 -2.24 -14.98 -6.93
C ALA A 67 -1.40 -13.70 -6.77
N LEU A 68 -1.39 -13.07 -5.59
CA LEU A 68 -0.57 -11.88 -5.32
C LEU A 68 0.93 -12.18 -5.31
N ARG A 69 1.35 -13.35 -4.82
CA ARG A 69 2.77 -13.76 -4.90
C ARG A 69 3.29 -13.84 -6.33
N ARG A 70 2.42 -14.19 -7.28
CA ARG A 70 2.74 -14.29 -8.72
C ARG A 70 2.44 -13.03 -9.51
N PHE A 71 1.76 -12.05 -8.90
CA PHE A 71 1.38 -10.81 -9.56
C PHE A 71 2.63 -9.99 -9.90
N PRO A 72 2.90 -9.68 -11.18
CA PRO A 72 4.20 -9.15 -11.60
C PRO A 72 4.30 -7.63 -11.53
N ALA A 73 3.17 -6.93 -11.38
CA ALA A 73 3.13 -5.47 -11.37
C ALA A 73 3.37 -4.89 -9.96
N PRO A 74 3.62 -3.57 -9.84
CA PRO A 74 3.79 -2.93 -8.54
C PRO A 74 2.58 -3.09 -7.61
N ILE A 75 2.87 -3.24 -6.31
CA ILE A 75 1.86 -3.35 -5.26
C ILE A 75 2.10 -2.28 -4.21
N PHE A 76 1.04 -1.60 -3.80
CA PHE A 76 1.05 -0.63 -2.71
C PHE A 76 0.19 -1.11 -1.55
N GLY A 77 0.77 -1.28 -0.36
CA GLY A 77 0.07 -1.67 0.86
C GLY A 77 -0.02 -0.54 1.86
N THR A 78 -1.22 -0.26 2.39
CA THR A 78 -1.43 0.78 3.40
C THR A 78 -1.93 0.18 4.72
N CYS A 79 -1.36 0.59 5.84
CA CYS A 79 -1.72 0.15 7.19
C CYS A 79 -1.76 -1.38 7.30
N ALA A 80 -2.94 -2.00 7.41
CA ALA A 80 -3.08 -3.45 7.38
C ALA A 80 -2.51 -4.09 6.10
N GLY A 81 -2.57 -3.39 4.96
CA GLY A 81 -1.95 -3.82 3.71
C GLY A 81 -0.43 -3.94 3.80
N MET A 82 0.24 -3.06 4.53
CA MET A 82 1.67 -3.18 4.82
C MET A 82 1.97 -4.46 5.63
N ILE A 83 1.14 -4.78 6.62
CA ILE A 83 1.26 -6.02 7.42
C ILE A 83 1.11 -7.26 6.52
N VAL A 84 0.11 -7.25 5.64
CA VAL A 84 -0.16 -8.37 4.73
C VAL A 84 1.01 -8.66 3.79
N LEU A 85 1.77 -7.63 3.40
CA LEU A 85 2.89 -7.76 2.45
C LEU A 85 4.22 -8.14 3.10
N ASP A 86 4.34 -8.10 4.42
CA ASP A 86 5.59 -8.31 5.16
C ASP A 86 6.13 -9.76 5.08
N ARG A 87 7.32 -9.99 5.68
CA ARG A 87 8.00 -11.29 5.71
C ARG A 87 7.16 -12.42 6.32
N GLU A 88 6.34 -12.08 7.32
CA GLU A 88 5.59 -13.08 8.11
C GLU A 88 4.27 -13.49 7.45
N HIS A 89 3.79 -12.72 6.45
CA HIS A 89 2.53 -12.96 5.75
C HIS A 89 2.76 -13.38 4.29
N LEU A 90 2.67 -12.46 3.33
CA LEU A 90 2.90 -12.82 1.92
C LEU A 90 4.39 -12.92 1.54
N GLY A 91 5.28 -12.30 2.31
CA GLY A 91 6.71 -12.30 2.05
C GLY A 91 7.10 -11.54 0.77
N LEU A 92 6.32 -10.52 0.40
CA LEU A 92 6.56 -9.71 -0.80
C LEU A 92 7.46 -8.51 -0.54
N ALA A 93 7.50 -8.02 0.69
CA ALA A 93 8.40 -6.96 1.13
C ALA A 93 9.34 -7.49 2.22
N ASP A 94 10.63 -7.14 2.13
CA ASP A 94 11.66 -7.55 3.09
C ASP A 94 11.64 -6.67 4.35
N ILE A 95 10.48 -6.62 4.98
CA ILE A 95 10.22 -5.87 6.21
C ILE A 95 9.59 -6.77 7.27
N ARG A 96 9.81 -6.44 8.55
CA ARG A 96 9.04 -6.95 9.67
C ARG A 96 8.25 -5.80 10.28
N VAL A 97 6.96 -6.00 10.48
CA VAL A 97 6.02 -4.97 10.92
C VAL A 97 5.60 -5.20 12.35
N GLN A 98 5.72 -4.17 13.18
CA GLN A 98 5.16 -4.14 14.53
C GLN A 98 3.73 -3.58 14.47
N ARG A 99 2.75 -4.38 14.89
CA ARG A 99 1.33 -3.98 14.94
C ARG A 99 1.06 -3.08 16.14
N ASN A 100 0.10 -2.14 16.01
CA ASN A 100 -0.30 -1.21 17.07
C ASN A 100 0.91 -0.53 17.75
N ALA A 101 1.87 -0.10 16.95
CA ALA A 101 3.21 0.23 17.37
C ALA A 101 3.30 1.54 18.17
N PHE A 102 2.38 2.49 17.95
CA PHE A 102 2.36 3.80 18.62
C PHE A 102 1.70 3.79 20.00
N GLY A 103 1.52 2.60 20.59
CA GLY A 103 1.02 2.41 21.96
C GLY A 103 -0.51 2.25 22.05
N ARG A 104 -0.96 1.60 23.15
CA ARG A 104 -2.37 1.26 23.36
C ARG A 104 -3.28 2.47 23.60
N GLN A 105 -2.72 3.58 24.08
CA GLN A 105 -3.48 4.80 24.39
C GLN A 105 -3.66 5.70 23.18
N VAL A 106 -2.76 5.65 22.20
CA VAL A 106 -2.84 6.43 20.96
C VAL A 106 -3.57 5.62 19.91
N ARG A 107 -4.87 5.88 19.74
CA ARG A 107 -5.69 5.20 18.73
C ARG A 107 -5.56 5.82 17.35
N SER A 108 -5.40 7.14 17.28
CA SER A 108 -5.22 7.87 16.04
C SER A 108 -4.48 9.19 16.30
N PHE A 109 -3.69 9.59 15.32
CA PHE A 109 -3.04 10.92 15.28
C PHE A 109 -2.75 11.31 13.84
N GLU A 110 -2.46 12.57 13.63
CA GLU A 110 -2.00 13.10 12.35
C GLU A 110 -0.65 13.78 12.55
N THR A 111 0.23 13.64 11.56
CA THR A 111 1.51 14.33 11.55
C THR A 111 1.95 14.63 10.13
N ASP A 112 2.82 15.62 9.98
CA ASP A 112 3.43 15.94 8.70
C ASP A 112 4.66 15.06 8.49
N LEU A 113 4.77 14.48 7.31
CA LEU A 113 5.84 13.58 6.91
C LEU A 113 6.72 14.24 5.86
N ASP A 114 8.00 14.31 6.13
CA ASP A 114 9.00 14.62 5.11
C ASP A 114 9.26 13.37 4.27
N ILE A 115 8.96 13.47 2.98
CA ILE A 115 9.19 12.39 2.00
C ILE A 115 10.41 12.67 1.10
N GLY A 116 11.30 13.57 1.54
CA GLY A 116 12.56 13.88 0.88
C GLY A 116 12.47 14.92 -0.24
N HIS A 117 11.28 15.37 -0.62
CA HIS A 117 11.06 16.41 -1.63
C HIS A 117 9.68 17.07 -1.51
N GLY A 118 9.62 18.34 -1.83
CA GLY A 118 8.40 19.14 -1.74
C GLY A 118 7.96 19.45 -0.33
N GLU A 119 6.73 19.94 -0.18
CA GLU A 119 6.12 20.20 1.12
C GLU A 119 5.79 18.89 1.84
N PRO A 120 5.81 18.87 3.19
CA PRO A 120 5.43 17.68 3.96
C PRO A 120 4.05 17.14 3.57
N VAL A 121 3.90 15.82 3.64
CA VAL A 121 2.62 15.12 3.39
C VAL A 121 1.92 14.87 4.71
N ARG A 122 0.63 15.13 4.80
CA ARG A 122 -0.17 14.80 5.98
C ARG A 122 -0.40 13.30 6.08
N GLY A 123 0.14 12.67 7.11
CA GLY A 123 -0.11 11.27 7.46
C GLY A 123 -1.22 11.13 8.49
N VAL A 124 -2.24 10.31 8.21
CA VAL A 124 -3.30 9.92 9.14
C VAL A 124 -3.02 8.51 9.63
N PHE A 125 -2.75 8.38 10.93
CA PHE A 125 -2.40 7.13 11.59
C PHE A 125 -3.55 6.67 12.48
N ILE A 126 -4.07 5.46 12.24
CA ILE A 126 -5.17 4.86 13.00
C ILE A 126 -4.73 3.48 13.48
N ARG A 127 -4.47 3.32 14.77
CA ARG A 127 -3.91 2.08 15.36
C ARG A 127 -2.77 1.52 14.49
N ALA A 128 -1.92 2.44 14.04
CA ALA A 128 -0.97 2.19 12.98
C ALA A 128 0.16 1.25 13.40
N PRO A 129 0.64 0.43 12.45
CA PRO A 129 1.91 -0.28 12.59
C PRO A 129 3.09 0.67 12.32
N TRP A 130 4.30 0.19 12.54
CA TRP A 130 5.51 0.71 11.94
C TRP A 130 6.40 -0.44 11.43
N ILE A 131 7.41 -0.12 10.64
CA ILE A 131 8.43 -1.10 10.24
C ILE A 131 9.43 -1.20 11.40
N GLU A 132 9.52 -2.38 12.01
CA GLU A 132 10.45 -2.66 13.10
C GLU A 132 11.84 -3.05 12.58
N ASP A 133 11.87 -3.75 11.46
CA ASP A 133 13.10 -4.18 10.80
C ASP A 133 12.92 -4.15 9.28
N ALA A 134 13.91 -3.63 8.57
CA ALA A 134 13.94 -3.53 7.12
C ALA A 134 15.21 -4.17 6.57
N GLY A 135 15.08 -4.98 5.53
CA GLY A 135 16.21 -5.59 4.84
C GLY A 135 17.07 -4.56 4.10
N PRO A 136 18.28 -4.95 3.66
CA PRO A 136 19.26 -4.04 3.08
C PRO A 136 18.83 -3.42 1.73
N GLY A 137 17.86 -4.04 1.04
CA GLY A 137 17.30 -3.53 -0.22
C GLY A 137 16.13 -2.59 -0.06
N VAL A 138 15.65 -2.39 1.18
CA VAL A 138 14.49 -1.54 1.47
C VAL A 138 14.92 -0.08 1.57
N GLU A 139 14.29 0.78 0.78
CA GLU A 139 14.47 2.23 0.81
C GLU A 139 13.44 2.85 1.76
N VAL A 140 13.87 3.48 2.83
CA VAL A 140 13.02 4.22 3.76
C VAL A 140 12.75 5.61 3.18
N LEU A 141 11.48 5.97 3.00
CA LEU A 141 11.05 7.24 2.41
C LEU A 141 10.54 8.23 3.45
N ALA A 142 10.03 7.78 4.59
CA ALA A 142 9.63 8.63 5.71
C ALA A 142 9.67 7.86 7.04
N GLU A 143 9.90 8.61 8.12
CA GLU A 143 9.95 8.10 9.49
C GLU A 143 9.11 8.96 10.44
N VAL A 144 8.61 8.35 11.50
CA VAL A 144 8.01 9.01 12.66
C VAL A 144 8.66 8.45 13.92
N ASP A 145 9.18 9.33 14.78
CA ASP A 145 9.87 8.94 16.02
C ASP A 145 11.00 7.91 15.81
N GLY A 146 11.72 8.02 14.69
CA GLY A 146 12.81 7.11 14.33
C GLY A 146 12.36 5.75 13.79
N HIS A 147 11.06 5.55 13.53
CA HIS A 147 10.53 4.32 12.94
C HIS A 147 10.07 4.57 11.50
N PRO A 148 10.49 3.71 10.55
CA PRO A 148 10.03 3.83 9.19
C PRO A 148 8.51 3.62 9.06
N VAL A 149 7.85 4.53 8.36
CA VAL A 149 6.39 4.52 8.12
C VAL A 149 6.01 4.58 6.65
N LEU A 150 6.97 4.87 5.78
CA LEU A 150 6.85 4.79 4.32
C LEU A 150 8.13 4.21 3.78
N ALA A 151 8.03 3.16 2.98
CA ALA A 151 9.20 2.49 2.43
C ALA A 151 8.89 1.82 1.08
N ARG A 152 9.95 1.58 0.30
CA ARG A 152 9.89 0.89 -0.97
C ARG A 152 10.88 -0.28 -0.98
N ASP A 153 10.41 -1.43 -1.41
CA ASP A 153 11.22 -2.62 -1.66
C ASP A 153 10.95 -3.12 -3.09
N GLY A 154 11.84 -2.75 -4.02
CA GLY A 154 11.65 -3.04 -5.44
C GLY A 154 10.28 -2.53 -5.95
N ARG A 155 9.41 -3.45 -6.34
CA ARG A 155 8.06 -3.14 -6.84
C ARG A 155 7.00 -2.94 -5.74
N ILE A 156 7.38 -3.10 -4.48
CA ILE A 156 6.46 -2.98 -3.35
C ILE A 156 6.64 -1.63 -2.67
N LEU A 157 5.55 -0.87 -2.55
CA LEU A 157 5.46 0.35 -1.76
C LEU A 157 4.59 0.06 -0.54
N VAL A 158 4.99 0.52 0.64
CA VAL A 158 4.25 0.33 1.88
C VAL A 158 4.15 1.62 2.68
N ALA A 159 2.99 1.88 3.26
CA ALA A 159 2.73 2.99 4.16
C ALA A 159 2.03 2.50 5.43
N ALA A 160 2.48 2.98 6.60
CA ALA A 160 1.85 2.69 7.87
C ALA A 160 0.55 3.47 8.11
N PHE A 161 0.33 4.52 7.35
CA PHE A 161 -0.76 5.48 7.48
C PHE A 161 -1.81 5.33 6.37
N HIS A 162 -2.84 6.17 6.42
CA HIS A 162 -3.98 6.16 5.52
C HIS A 162 -3.97 7.37 4.58
N PRO A 163 -3.26 7.33 3.44
CA PRO A 163 -3.25 8.44 2.48
C PRO A 163 -4.60 8.66 1.81
N GLU A 164 -5.46 7.64 1.81
CA GLU A 164 -6.82 7.70 1.24
C GLU A 164 -7.80 8.53 2.07
N LEU A 165 -7.43 8.88 3.31
CA LEU A 165 -8.27 9.70 4.22
C LEU A 165 -7.91 11.19 4.20
N THR A 166 -7.05 11.62 3.29
CA THR A 166 -6.71 13.02 3.08
C THR A 166 -7.00 13.47 1.65
N ASP A 167 -6.99 14.77 1.42
CA ASP A 167 -7.10 15.33 0.07
C ASP A 167 -5.73 15.36 -0.67
N ASP A 168 -4.65 15.03 0.03
CA ASP A 168 -3.32 14.96 -0.55
C ASP A 168 -3.14 13.68 -1.36
N THR A 169 -2.95 13.83 -2.67
CA THR A 169 -2.83 12.71 -3.61
C THR A 169 -1.41 12.21 -3.81
N ARG A 170 -0.40 12.89 -3.26
CA ARG A 170 1.01 12.65 -3.59
C ARG A 170 1.51 11.24 -3.30
N ILE A 171 0.99 10.58 -2.27
CA ILE A 171 1.37 9.18 -1.98
C ILE A 171 0.78 8.22 -3.02
N HIS A 172 -0.46 8.44 -3.46
CA HIS A 172 -1.02 7.67 -4.57
C HIS A 172 -0.33 7.98 -5.90
N GLU A 173 0.07 9.22 -6.13
CA GLU A 173 0.87 9.61 -7.30
C GLU A 173 2.25 8.94 -7.28
N LEU A 174 2.88 8.81 -6.12
CA LEU A 174 4.12 8.04 -5.95
C LEU A 174 3.93 6.58 -6.39
N CYS A 175 2.83 5.96 -5.98
CA CYS A 175 2.45 4.62 -6.44
C CYS A 175 2.26 4.58 -7.98
N LEU A 176 1.50 5.52 -8.56
CA LEU A 176 1.28 5.55 -10.01
C LEU A 176 2.57 5.80 -10.80
N ASN A 177 3.49 6.60 -10.28
CA ASN A 177 4.78 6.82 -10.93
C ASN A 177 5.59 5.52 -10.98
N GLN A 178 5.61 4.75 -9.91
CA GLN A 178 6.24 3.43 -9.90
C GLN A 178 5.59 2.47 -10.91
N VAL A 179 4.27 2.51 -11.06
CA VAL A 179 3.55 1.73 -12.07
C VAL A 179 3.94 2.16 -13.50
N ARG A 180 4.00 3.47 -13.78
CA ARG A 180 4.43 4.00 -15.09
C ARG A 180 5.84 3.56 -15.44
N GLU A 181 6.78 3.65 -14.50
CA GLU A 181 8.16 3.19 -14.67
C GLU A 181 8.21 1.70 -15.04
N ALA A 182 7.49 0.87 -14.30
CA ALA A 182 7.43 -0.57 -14.54
C ALA A 182 6.79 -0.92 -15.90
N THR A 183 5.80 -0.16 -16.34
CA THR A 183 5.14 -0.35 -17.63
C THR A 183 6.05 0.06 -18.79
N SER A 184 6.80 1.15 -18.63
CA SER A 184 7.73 1.64 -19.66
C SER A 184 8.89 0.68 -19.93
N VAL A 185 9.32 -0.08 -18.92
CA VAL A 185 10.38 -1.10 -19.07
C VAL A 185 9.89 -2.35 -19.82
N ARG A 186 8.58 -2.60 -19.84
CA ARG A 186 7.98 -3.77 -20.49
C ARG A 186 7.59 -3.53 -21.95
N ALA A 187 7.52 -2.28 -22.37
CA ALA A 187 7.20 -1.85 -23.74
C ALA A 187 8.45 -1.83 -24.62
#